data_69f50a7d693f33a223203b38f959e015
#
_entry.id   69f50a7d693f33a223203b38f959e015
#
_cell.length_a   1.000
_cell.length_b   1.000
_cell.length_c   1.000
_cell.angle_alpha   90.00
_cell.angle_beta   90.00
_cell.angle_gamma   90.00
#
_symmetry.space_group_name_H-M   'P 1'
#
loop_
_entity.id
_entity.type
_entity.pdbx_description
1 polymer ?
#
loop_
_entity_poly.entity_id
_entity_poly.type
_entity_poly.pdbx_seq_one_letter_code
_entity_poly.pdbx_strand_id
1 'polypeptide(L)'
;MALSLNAKTRLLVVAPHPDDESIATGELIQQVRQAGGEVRIVLLTNGDNNPWPQRWMERRIRIGTDDRRRWGERRRGEVTHALARLGVDPQALQPVGWPDMGITARLRDAPDASVAVLRDALEDFGPNLVALPSLGDHHPDHSAAHVITRLAVASWDSGSPKLLSYLVHGQEVSGAGRVKLDSSVGLHASKMAALACHRSQMALSGKRMRRLADRAERYQWTRGGQGISDSAVLPWQPSPWLHRALHLTVVDQNGVRHWAWRDAPLATDAQGRHVLHGLGATAPGPRFVKLHMNLPSPWIFDRWGWCEL
;
A
#
# COMPACT_ATOMS: atom_id res chain seq x y z
N MET A 1 22.05 -5.35 -0.03
CA MET A 1 22.24 -5.73 -1.46
C MET A 1 21.92 -4.53 -2.33
N ALA A 2 22.78 -4.21 -3.30
CA ALA A 2 22.49 -3.16 -4.27
C ALA A 2 21.37 -3.61 -5.21
N LEU A 3 20.50 -2.68 -5.61
CA LEU A 3 19.49 -2.90 -6.63
C LEU A 3 20.15 -2.75 -8.00
N SER A 4 20.16 -3.82 -8.81
CA SER A 4 20.70 -3.78 -10.16
C SER A 4 19.54 -3.56 -11.15
N LEU A 5 19.55 -2.45 -11.85
CA LEU A 5 18.58 -2.07 -12.86
C LEU A 5 19.20 -2.17 -14.27
N ASN A 6 18.44 -2.64 -15.22
CA ASN A 6 18.88 -2.79 -16.63
C ASN A 6 17.68 -2.80 -17.58
N ALA A 7 17.92 -2.95 -18.88
CA ALA A 7 16.88 -2.94 -19.91
C ALA A 7 15.85 -4.08 -19.81
N LYS A 8 16.13 -5.13 -19.02
CA LYS A 8 15.18 -6.22 -18.74
C LYS A 8 14.34 -5.97 -17.48
N THR A 9 14.57 -4.86 -16.78
CA THR A 9 13.79 -4.53 -15.58
C THR A 9 12.37 -4.14 -15.98
N ARG A 10 11.40 -4.87 -15.45
CA ARG A 10 9.97 -4.59 -15.60
C ARG A 10 9.41 -4.27 -14.21
N LEU A 11 9.31 -2.97 -13.92
CA LEU A 11 8.86 -2.46 -12.62
C LEU A 11 7.35 -2.23 -12.62
N LEU A 12 6.64 -2.91 -11.74
CA LEU A 12 5.27 -2.58 -11.39
C LEU A 12 5.24 -1.82 -10.07
N VAL A 13 4.64 -0.64 -10.04
CA VAL A 13 4.44 0.16 -8.83
C VAL A 13 2.98 0.06 -8.42
N VAL A 14 2.71 -0.40 -7.21
CA VAL A 14 1.37 -0.38 -6.61
C VAL A 14 1.24 0.90 -5.78
N ALA A 15 0.46 1.85 -6.28
CA ALA A 15 0.22 3.14 -5.63
C ALA A 15 -1.21 3.18 -5.05
N PRO A 16 -1.38 3.24 -3.72
CA PRO A 16 -2.70 3.39 -3.11
C PRO A 16 -3.43 4.66 -3.53
N HIS A 17 -2.74 5.79 -3.58
CA HIS A 17 -3.33 7.09 -3.90
C HIS A 17 -2.52 7.84 -4.97
N PRO A 18 -3.18 8.80 -5.67
CA PRO A 18 -2.47 9.76 -6.53
C PRO A 18 -1.50 10.60 -5.70
N ASP A 19 -0.22 10.50 -5.96
CA ASP A 19 0.96 11.12 -5.36
C ASP A 19 1.99 10.13 -4.75
N ASP A 20 1.55 8.93 -4.33
CA ASP A 20 2.44 7.92 -3.75
C ASP A 20 3.56 7.49 -4.73
N GLU A 21 3.23 7.35 -6.02
CA GLU A 21 4.18 7.01 -7.08
C GLU A 21 5.29 8.06 -7.21
N SER A 22 4.94 9.33 -7.02
CA SER A 22 5.90 10.44 -7.09
C SER A 22 6.71 10.58 -5.79
N ILE A 23 6.05 10.44 -4.62
CA ILE A 23 6.68 10.63 -3.32
C ILE A 23 7.68 9.51 -3.01
N ALA A 24 7.27 8.26 -3.22
CA ALA A 24 8.00 7.11 -2.70
C ALA A 24 8.84 6.40 -3.76
N THR A 25 8.51 6.56 -5.05
CA THR A 25 9.15 5.80 -6.13
C THR A 25 9.58 6.66 -7.33
N GLY A 26 9.51 7.98 -7.22
CA GLY A 26 9.80 8.88 -8.34
C GLY A 26 11.23 8.78 -8.88
N GLU A 27 12.24 8.56 -8.02
CA GLU A 27 13.62 8.35 -8.46
C GLU A 27 13.84 6.92 -8.97
N LEU A 28 13.24 5.91 -8.34
CA LEU A 28 13.27 4.51 -8.80
C LEU A 28 12.70 4.40 -10.23
N ILE A 29 11.54 4.99 -10.46
CA ILE A 29 10.88 5.03 -11.77
C ILE A 29 11.84 5.59 -12.83
N GLN A 30 12.45 6.74 -12.56
CA GLN A 30 13.39 7.37 -13.48
C GLN A 30 14.63 6.50 -13.73
N GLN A 31 15.20 5.88 -12.70
CA GLN A 31 16.36 5.01 -12.85
C GLN A 31 16.06 3.77 -13.70
N VAL A 32 14.89 3.16 -13.51
CA VAL A 32 14.44 2.05 -14.36
C VAL A 32 14.32 2.50 -15.81
N ARG A 33 13.70 3.66 -16.06
CA ARG A 33 13.57 4.22 -17.41
C ARG A 33 14.92 4.56 -18.05
N GLN A 34 15.84 5.15 -17.29
CA GLN A 34 17.20 5.46 -17.76
C GLN A 34 18.01 4.19 -18.08
N ALA A 35 17.76 3.10 -17.36
CA ALA A 35 18.37 1.81 -17.63
C ALA A 35 17.73 1.07 -18.83
N GLY A 36 16.74 1.67 -19.51
CA GLY A 36 16.01 1.07 -20.64
C GLY A 36 14.90 0.11 -20.21
N GLY A 37 14.58 0.01 -18.92
CA GLY A 37 13.52 -0.84 -18.40
C GLY A 37 12.12 -0.27 -18.63
N GLU A 38 11.12 -1.08 -18.32
CA GLU A 38 9.70 -0.75 -18.42
C GLU A 38 9.09 -0.49 -17.06
N VAL A 39 8.09 0.40 -17.01
CA VAL A 39 7.38 0.77 -15.78
C VAL A 39 5.88 0.70 -16.04
N ARG A 40 5.13 0.16 -15.07
CA ARG A 40 3.67 0.24 -14.98
C ARG A 40 3.26 0.68 -13.58
N ILE A 41 2.24 1.52 -13.48
CA ILE A 41 1.69 2.00 -12.21
C ILE A 41 0.26 1.47 -12.08
N VAL A 42 -0.01 0.69 -11.03
CA VAL A 42 -1.37 0.31 -10.64
C VAL A 42 -1.83 1.28 -9.55
N LEU A 43 -2.74 2.18 -9.91
CA LEU A 43 -3.31 3.17 -9.01
C LEU A 43 -4.60 2.62 -8.41
N LEU A 44 -4.61 2.29 -7.12
CA LEU A 44 -5.71 1.58 -6.50
C LEU A 44 -6.93 2.46 -6.26
N THR A 45 -6.75 3.68 -5.76
CA THR A 45 -7.84 4.64 -5.52
C THR A 45 -7.63 5.94 -6.29
N ASN A 46 -8.67 6.71 -6.44
CA ASN A 46 -8.57 8.06 -6.99
C ASN A 46 -8.30 9.12 -5.90
N GLY A 47 -8.19 8.72 -4.62
CA GLY A 47 -7.93 9.63 -3.51
C GLY A 47 -9.04 10.67 -3.32
N ASP A 48 -10.29 10.29 -3.51
CA ASP A 48 -11.45 11.18 -3.59
C ASP A 48 -12.17 11.38 -2.25
N ASN A 49 -11.65 10.80 -1.15
CA ASN A 49 -12.29 10.87 0.16
C ASN A 49 -11.73 11.95 1.10
N ASN A 50 -10.76 12.73 0.67
CA ASN A 50 -10.31 13.90 1.44
C ASN A 50 -11.05 15.18 0.98
N PRO A 51 -12.09 15.64 1.69
CA PRO A 51 -12.90 16.76 1.24
C PRO A 51 -12.24 18.13 1.46
N TRP A 52 -11.19 18.24 2.29
CA TRP A 52 -10.65 19.55 2.68
C TRP A 52 -9.99 20.31 1.53
N PRO A 53 -9.06 19.70 0.74
CA PRO A 53 -8.51 20.39 -0.42
C PRO A 53 -9.56 20.71 -1.47
N GLN A 54 -10.56 19.84 -1.67
CA GLN A 54 -11.65 20.07 -2.60
C GLN A 54 -12.51 21.25 -2.17
N ARG A 55 -12.94 21.31 -0.90
CA ARG A 55 -13.68 22.45 -0.36
C ARG A 55 -12.95 23.76 -0.57
N TRP A 56 -11.65 23.75 -0.30
CA TRP A 56 -10.82 24.94 -0.46
C TRP A 56 -10.72 25.38 -1.92
N MET A 57 -10.41 24.46 -2.83
CA MET A 57 -10.18 24.81 -4.25
C MET A 57 -11.47 25.10 -5.01
N GLU A 58 -12.55 24.37 -4.72
CA GLU A 58 -13.85 24.55 -5.38
C GLU A 58 -14.77 25.53 -4.65
N ARG A 59 -14.35 26.07 -3.50
CA ARG A 59 -15.13 26.99 -2.64
C ARG A 59 -16.51 26.41 -2.30
N ARG A 60 -16.56 25.10 -1.97
CA ARG A 60 -17.77 24.37 -1.61
C ARG A 60 -17.72 23.89 -0.17
N ILE A 61 -18.84 24.03 0.56
CA ILE A 61 -18.95 23.54 1.93
C ILE A 61 -19.36 22.06 1.93
N ARG A 62 -20.35 21.71 1.09
CA ARG A 62 -20.85 20.32 1.00
C ARG A 62 -20.22 19.64 -0.20
N ILE A 63 -19.72 18.42 0.03
CA ILE A 63 -19.12 17.56 -0.99
C ILE A 63 -19.98 16.30 -1.10
N GLY A 64 -20.66 16.16 -2.24
CA GLY A 64 -21.48 14.99 -2.58
C GLY A 64 -20.71 13.96 -3.41
N THR A 65 -21.40 12.91 -3.84
CA THR A 65 -20.81 11.81 -4.62
C THR A 65 -20.25 12.29 -5.97
N ASP A 66 -20.99 13.13 -6.69
CA ASP A 66 -20.53 13.68 -7.98
C ASP A 66 -19.32 14.60 -7.83
N ASP A 67 -19.27 15.36 -6.73
CA ASP A 67 -18.12 16.20 -6.42
C ASP A 67 -16.88 15.34 -6.19
N ARG A 68 -17.01 14.24 -5.45
CA ARG A 68 -15.92 13.29 -5.21
C ARG A 68 -15.44 12.65 -6.50
N ARG A 69 -16.37 12.17 -7.35
CA ARG A 69 -16.04 11.59 -8.66
C ARG A 69 -15.22 12.56 -9.51
N ARG A 70 -15.68 13.79 -9.68
CA ARG A 70 -14.97 14.85 -10.40
C ARG A 70 -13.60 15.15 -9.81
N TRP A 71 -13.50 15.14 -8.46
CA TRP A 71 -12.23 15.32 -7.77
C TRP A 71 -11.25 14.19 -8.02
N GLY A 72 -11.71 12.95 -7.97
CA GLY A 72 -10.93 11.77 -8.33
C GLY A 72 -10.43 11.79 -9.78
N GLU A 73 -11.27 12.19 -10.73
CA GLU A 73 -10.88 12.37 -12.13
C GLU A 73 -9.78 13.43 -12.28
N ARG A 74 -9.90 14.55 -11.57
CA ARG A 74 -8.87 15.59 -11.53
C ARG A 74 -7.55 15.04 -10.99
N ARG A 75 -7.59 14.34 -9.86
CA ARG A 75 -6.38 13.76 -9.25
C ARG A 75 -5.72 12.74 -10.18
N ARG A 76 -6.50 11.91 -10.84
CA ARG A 76 -5.99 10.96 -11.85
C ARG A 76 -5.30 11.68 -13.01
N GLY A 77 -5.85 12.78 -13.49
CA GLY A 77 -5.19 13.63 -14.50
C GLY A 77 -3.88 14.22 -13.99
N GLU A 78 -3.79 14.57 -12.69
CA GLU A 78 -2.55 15.05 -12.07
C GLU A 78 -1.47 13.96 -12.06
N VAL A 79 -1.83 12.69 -11.78
CA VAL A 79 -0.90 11.53 -11.91
C VAL A 79 -0.36 11.42 -13.32
N THR A 80 -1.23 11.50 -14.33
CA THR A 80 -0.81 11.46 -15.74
C THR A 80 0.27 12.49 -16.06
N HIS A 81 0.09 13.73 -15.59
CA HIS A 81 1.10 14.78 -15.76
C HIS A 81 2.39 14.51 -14.95
N ALA A 82 2.26 13.96 -13.73
CA ALA A 82 3.40 13.58 -12.91
C ALA A 82 4.24 12.48 -13.57
N LEU A 83 3.60 11.44 -14.11
CA LEU A 83 4.27 10.36 -14.82
C LEU A 83 5.05 10.86 -16.03
N ALA A 84 4.48 11.78 -16.80
CA ALA A 84 5.19 12.41 -17.92
C ALA A 84 6.49 13.13 -17.47
N ARG A 85 6.48 13.75 -16.27
CA ARG A 85 7.69 14.36 -15.68
C ARG A 85 8.74 13.33 -15.24
N LEU A 86 8.31 12.11 -14.94
CA LEU A 86 9.19 10.98 -14.60
C LEU A 86 9.65 10.17 -15.82
N GLY A 87 9.27 10.59 -17.05
CA GLY A 87 9.63 9.90 -18.29
C GLY A 87 8.82 8.62 -18.52
N VAL A 88 7.63 8.52 -17.96
CA VAL A 88 6.71 7.38 -18.11
C VAL A 88 5.54 7.76 -19.01
N ASP A 89 5.22 6.89 -19.96
CA ASP A 89 4.05 7.07 -20.83
C ASP A 89 2.76 7.03 -19.97
N PRO A 90 1.83 7.98 -20.16
CA PRO A 90 0.53 7.94 -19.51
C PRO A 90 -0.25 6.63 -19.65
N GLN A 91 -0.05 5.88 -20.72
CA GLN A 91 -0.65 4.56 -20.93
C GLN A 91 -0.14 3.49 -19.95
N ALA A 92 1.00 3.73 -19.30
CA ALA A 92 1.51 2.87 -18.24
C ALA A 92 0.72 3.01 -16.92
N LEU A 93 -0.21 3.97 -16.80
CA LEU A 93 -1.10 4.11 -15.67
C LEU A 93 -2.31 3.19 -15.82
N GLN A 94 -2.48 2.28 -14.87
CA GLN A 94 -3.64 1.40 -14.74
C GLN A 94 -4.47 1.81 -13.52
N PRO A 95 -5.53 2.63 -13.67
CA PRO A 95 -6.40 3.01 -12.56
C PRO A 95 -7.39 1.89 -12.25
N VAL A 96 -7.50 1.53 -10.97
CA VAL A 96 -8.45 0.52 -10.46
C VAL A 96 -9.77 1.18 -10.02
N GLY A 97 -9.68 2.36 -9.40
CA GLY A 97 -10.87 3.13 -9.01
C GLY A 97 -11.58 2.61 -7.76
N TRP A 98 -10.87 1.96 -6.85
CA TRP A 98 -11.44 1.58 -5.56
C TRP A 98 -11.74 2.81 -4.70
N PRO A 99 -12.68 2.69 -3.74
CA PRO A 99 -12.96 3.76 -2.79
C PRO A 99 -11.72 4.13 -1.98
N ASP A 100 -11.40 5.40 -1.90
CA ASP A 100 -10.37 5.94 -1.00
C ASP A 100 -10.77 5.70 0.46
N MET A 101 -9.84 5.27 1.31
CA MET A 101 -10.04 4.73 2.67
C MET A 101 -10.84 3.42 2.70
N GLY A 102 -10.97 2.73 1.57
CA GLY A 102 -11.81 1.54 1.42
C GLY A 102 -11.05 0.25 1.14
N ILE A 103 -9.72 0.26 0.98
CA ILE A 103 -8.96 -0.94 0.57
C ILE A 103 -9.04 -2.05 1.63
N THR A 104 -8.99 -1.70 2.92
CA THR A 104 -9.19 -2.68 4.01
C THR A 104 -10.58 -3.33 3.95
N ALA A 105 -11.64 -2.56 3.67
CA ALA A 105 -12.99 -3.09 3.52
C ALA A 105 -13.09 -4.02 2.30
N ARG A 106 -12.49 -3.64 1.17
CA ARG A 106 -12.40 -4.49 -0.02
C ARG A 106 -11.75 -5.84 0.27
N LEU A 107 -10.63 -5.82 1.01
CA LEU A 107 -9.92 -7.04 1.39
C LEU A 107 -10.76 -7.94 2.30
N ARG A 108 -11.57 -7.38 3.19
CA ARG A 108 -12.47 -8.12 4.08
C ARG A 108 -13.70 -8.65 3.35
N ASP A 109 -14.36 -7.83 2.54
CA ASP A 109 -15.70 -8.09 2.01
C ASP A 109 -15.65 -8.75 0.61
N ALA A 110 -14.57 -8.58 -0.14
CA ALA A 110 -14.38 -9.15 -1.48
C ALA A 110 -12.90 -9.50 -1.72
N PRO A 111 -12.29 -10.41 -0.92
CA PRO A 111 -10.87 -10.72 -0.99
C PRO A 111 -10.44 -11.26 -2.35
N ASP A 112 -11.15 -12.25 -2.87
CA ASP A 112 -10.80 -12.92 -4.13
C ASP A 112 -10.84 -11.95 -5.32
N ALA A 113 -11.88 -11.12 -5.40
CA ALA A 113 -12.00 -10.10 -6.43
C ALA A 113 -10.92 -9.02 -6.30
N SER A 114 -10.50 -8.68 -5.07
CA SER A 114 -9.45 -7.70 -4.84
C SER A 114 -8.07 -8.24 -5.19
N VAL A 115 -7.80 -9.49 -4.85
CA VAL A 115 -6.56 -10.19 -5.21
C VAL A 115 -6.49 -10.40 -6.73
N ALA A 116 -7.61 -10.78 -7.37
CA ALA A 116 -7.68 -11.00 -8.82
C ALA A 116 -7.27 -9.75 -9.62
N VAL A 117 -7.71 -8.55 -9.22
CA VAL A 117 -7.34 -7.30 -9.90
C VAL A 117 -5.82 -7.12 -9.97
N LEU A 118 -5.09 -7.39 -8.87
CA LEU A 118 -3.64 -7.27 -8.86
C LEU A 118 -2.96 -8.44 -9.58
N ARG A 119 -3.51 -9.66 -9.47
CA ARG A 119 -3.00 -10.81 -10.20
C ARG A 119 -3.13 -10.60 -11.71
N ASP A 120 -4.25 -10.07 -12.19
CA ASP A 120 -4.46 -9.76 -13.60
C ASP A 120 -3.46 -8.69 -14.09
N ALA A 121 -3.16 -7.68 -13.26
CA ALA A 121 -2.13 -6.69 -13.57
C ALA A 121 -0.71 -7.30 -13.60
N LEU A 122 -0.41 -8.28 -12.74
CA LEU A 122 0.84 -9.03 -12.75
C LEU A 122 0.94 -9.88 -14.03
N GLU A 123 -0.12 -10.60 -14.38
CA GLU A 123 -0.14 -11.46 -15.58
C GLU A 123 0.01 -10.65 -16.87
N ASP A 124 -0.75 -9.55 -17.00
CA ASP A 124 -0.70 -8.70 -18.20
C ASP A 124 0.66 -8.00 -18.39
N PHE A 125 1.31 -7.60 -17.29
CA PHE A 125 2.59 -6.89 -17.41
C PHE A 125 3.81 -7.79 -17.27
N GLY A 126 3.75 -8.88 -16.53
CA GLY A 126 4.89 -9.78 -16.28
C GLY A 126 6.06 -9.09 -15.58
N PRO A 127 5.88 -8.45 -14.43
CA PRO A 127 6.95 -7.73 -13.73
C PRO A 127 7.98 -8.70 -13.15
N ASN A 128 9.25 -8.28 -13.13
CA ASN A 128 10.30 -8.94 -12.35
C ASN A 128 10.68 -8.17 -11.08
N LEU A 129 10.13 -6.96 -10.95
CA LEU A 129 10.29 -6.10 -9.76
C LEU A 129 8.94 -5.44 -9.44
N VAL A 130 8.47 -5.55 -8.21
CA VAL A 130 7.25 -4.89 -7.73
C VAL A 130 7.61 -3.97 -6.58
N ALA A 131 7.29 -2.69 -6.71
CA ALA A 131 7.32 -1.73 -5.61
C ALA A 131 5.92 -1.62 -5.00
N LEU A 132 5.81 -1.86 -3.69
CA LEU A 132 4.55 -1.87 -2.95
C LEU A 132 4.69 -1.10 -1.63
N PRO A 133 3.59 -0.58 -1.05
CA PRO A 133 3.68 0.09 0.25
C PRO A 133 4.21 -0.86 1.34
N SER A 134 4.86 -0.31 2.35
CA SER A 134 5.29 -1.09 3.53
C SER A 134 4.09 -1.55 4.35
N LEU A 135 4.16 -2.78 4.88
CA LEU A 135 3.17 -3.27 5.84
C LEU A 135 3.11 -2.41 7.11
N GLY A 136 4.23 -1.80 7.49
CA GLY A 136 4.35 -0.88 8.63
C GLY A 136 3.95 0.57 8.32
N ASP A 137 3.39 0.85 7.15
CA ASP A 137 2.85 2.18 6.87
C ASP A 137 1.59 2.43 7.72
N HIS A 138 1.52 3.61 8.33
CA HIS A 138 0.41 3.95 9.23
C HIS A 138 -0.90 4.21 8.51
N HIS A 139 -0.89 4.44 7.19
CA HIS A 139 -2.12 4.62 6.42
C HIS A 139 -2.79 3.27 6.18
N PRO A 140 -4.09 3.10 6.51
CA PRO A 140 -4.77 1.81 6.39
C PRO A 140 -4.82 1.27 4.97
N ASP A 141 -4.96 2.14 3.97
CA ASP A 141 -4.95 1.70 2.57
C ASP A 141 -3.57 1.24 2.11
N HIS A 142 -2.47 1.80 2.65
CA HIS A 142 -1.12 1.37 2.31
C HIS A 142 -0.83 -0.04 2.83
N SER A 143 -1.10 -0.28 4.11
CA SER A 143 -0.90 -1.60 4.69
C SER A 143 -1.83 -2.66 4.07
N ALA A 144 -3.08 -2.30 3.73
CA ALA A 144 -3.99 -3.19 3.01
C ALA A 144 -3.54 -3.47 1.56
N ALA A 145 -3.02 -2.47 0.84
CA ALA A 145 -2.43 -2.63 -0.49
C ALA A 145 -1.22 -3.58 -0.46
N HIS A 146 -0.39 -3.50 0.60
CA HIS A 146 0.68 -4.47 0.83
C HIS A 146 0.12 -5.90 0.89
N VAL A 147 -0.89 -6.12 1.74
CA VAL A 147 -1.51 -7.43 1.94
C VAL A 147 -2.05 -7.99 0.62
N ILE A 148 -2.87 -7.22 -0.10
CA ILE A 148 -3.46 -7.65 -1.38
C ILE A 148 -2.37 -7.98 -2.40
N THR A 149 -1.34 -7.14 -2.51
CA THR A 149 -0.23 -7.36 -3.44
C THR A 149 0.52 -8.65 -3.11
N ARG A 150 0.79 -8.92 -1.83
CA ARG A 150 1.48 -10.13 -1.38
C ARG A 150 0.67 -11.40 -1.67
N LEU A 151 -0.65 -11.33 -1.46
CA LEU A 151 -1.57 -12.43 -1.80
C LEU A 151 -1.64 -12.66 -3.31
N ALA A 152 -1.71 -11.58 -4.11
CA ALA A 152 -1.72 -11.67 -5.55
C ALA A 152 -0.44 -12.30 -6.11
N VAL A 153 0.73 -11.86 -5.62
CA VAL A 153 2.02 -12.45 -6.01
C VAL A 153 2.13 -13.92 -5.61
N ALA A 154 1.62 -14.29 -4.43
CA ALA A 154 1.67 -15.67 -3.95
C ALA A 154 0.69 -16.61 -4.71
N SER A 155 -0.32 -16.06 -5.37
CA SER A 155 -1.26 -16.80 -6.25
C SER A 155 -0.97 -16.63 -7.74
N TRP A 156 0.16 -16.04 -8.09
CA TRP A 156 0.57 -15.83 -9.49
C TRP A 156 1.59 -16.89 -9.91
N ASP A 157 1.13 -17.87 -10.69
CA ASP A 157 1.93 -19.03 -11.07
C ASP A 157 2.96 -18.73 -12.18
N SER A 158 2.71 -17.69 -12.99
CA SER A 158 3.55 -17.37 -14.15
C SER A 158 4.83 -16.62 -13.82
N GLY A 159 5.04 -16.21 -12.53
CA GLY A 159 6.21 -15.42 -12.15
C GLY A 159 6.48 -15.32 -10.66
N SER A 160 7.71 -14.91 -10.34
CA SER A 160 8.16 -14.67 -8.97
C SER A 160 8.97 -13.38 -8.90
N PRO A 161 8.32 -12.22 -8.87
CA PRO A 161 9.00 -10.93 -8.87
C PRO A 161 9.71 -10.68 -7.55
N LYS A 162 10.77 -9.89 -7.58
CA LYS A 162 11.35 -9.32 -6.36
C LYS A 162 10.44 -8.23 -5.83
N LEU A 163 10.21 -8.22 -4.51
CA LEU A 163 9.33 -7.26 -3.85
C LEU A 163 10.12 -6.22 -3.07
N LEU A 164 9.91 -4.95 -3.41
CA LEU A 164 10.47 -3.79 -2.72
C LEU A 164 9.35 -3.03 -2.00
N SER A 165 9.32 -3.07 -0.67
CA SER A 165 8.40 -2.24 0.08
C SER A 165 8.95 -0.83 0.28
N TYR A 166 8.10 0.18 0.11
CA TYR A 166 8.38 1.59 0.36
C TYR A 166 7.49 2.15 1.47
N LEU A 167 7.92 3.21 2.14
CA LEU A 167 7.19 3.85 3.24
C LEU A 167 6.90 5.31 2.93
N VAL A 168 5.62 5.72 3.05
CA VAL A 168 5.18 7.11 2.91
C VAL A 168 4.87 7.71 4.28
N HIS A 169 4.04 7.00 5.08
CA HIS A 169 3.58 7.48 6.39
C HIS A 169 4.10 6.60 7.51
N GLY A 170 4.92 7.15 8.37
CA GLY A 170 5.44 6.41 9.52
C GLY A 170 6.93 6.64 9.73
N GLN A 171 7.47 5.87 10.66
CA GLN A 171 8.90 5.82 10.93
C GLN A 171 9.46 4.48 10.48
N GLU A 172 10.63 4.50 9.90
CA GLU A 172 11.30 3.28 9.50
C GLU A 172 11.68 2.45 10.72
N VAL A 173 11.35 1.18 10.65
CA VAL A 173 11.90 0.20 11.57
C VAL A 173 13.32 -0.14 11.11
N SER A 174 14.28 -0.09 12.03
CA SER A 174 15.65 -0.53 11.76
C SER A 174 15.65 -2.03 11.51
N GLY A 175 16.22 -2.48 10.38
CA GLY A 175 16.22 -3.91 10.06
C GLY A 175 17.11 -4.30 8.88
N ALA A 176 17.34 -5.58 8.73
CA ALA A 176 18.04 -6.16 7.58
C ALA A 176 17.21 -6.05 6.30
N GLY A 177 17.87 -6.03 5.15
CA GLY A 177 17.18 -6.01 3.84
C GLY A 177 16.93 -4.62 3.26
N ARG A 178 17.46 -3.56 3.89
CA ARG A 178 17.34 -2.18 3.36
C ARG A 178 18.05 -2.05 2.01
N VAL A 179 17.39 -1.37 1.12
CA VAL A 179 17.90 -0.96 -0.19
C VAL A 179 17.85 0.56 -0.26
N LYS A 180 18.98 1.18 -0.45
CA LYS A 180 19.09 2.62 -0.73
C LYS A 180 19.40 2.78 -2.21
N LEU A 181 18.66 3.65 -2.88
CA LEU A 181 18.99 4.08 -4.23
C LEU A 181 20.01 5.21 -4.18
N ASP A 182 20.90 5.21 -5.15
CA ASP A 182 21.75 6.37 -5.39
C ASP A 182 20.88 7.44 -6.04
N SER A 183 20.84 8.60 -5.42
CA SER A 183 20.13 9.77 -5.92
C SER A 183 21.09 10.72 -6.63
N SER A 184 20.55 11.50 -7.56
CA SER A 184 21.24 12.62 -8.17
C SER A 184 20.38 13.88 -8.14
N VAL A 185 21.01 15.05 -8.26
CA VAL A 185 20.30 16.34 -8.30
C VAL A 185 19.25 16.35 -9.41
N GLY A 186 19.53 15.77 -10.57
CA GLY A 186 18.59 15.69 -11.71
C GLY A 186 17.39 14.80 -11.42
N LEU A 187 17.61 13.60 -10.86
CA LEU A 187 16.53 12.67 -10.47
C LEU A 187 15.61 13.30 -9.43
N HIS A 188 16.23 13.91 -8.42
CA HIS A 188 15.48 14.60 -7.37
C HIS A 188 14.68 15.80 -7.90
N ALA A 189 15.26 16.63 -8.75
CA ALA A 189 14.57 17.76 -9.37
C ALA A 189 13.35 17.30 -10.19
N SER A 190 13.49 16.23 -10.98
CA SER A 190 12.39 15.66 -11.76
C SER A 190 11.29 15.09 -10.87
N LYS A 191 11.66 14.40 -9.78
CA LYS A 191 10.71 13.93 -8.76
C LYS A 191 9.92 15.08 -8.14
N MET A 192 10.59 16.17 -7.77
CA MET A 192 9.94 17.35 -7.20
C MET A 192 9.04 18.07 -8.22
N ALA A 193 9.39 18.05 -9.51
CA ALA A 193 8.57 18.56 -10.59
C ALA A 193 7.32 17.67 -10.82
N ALA A 194 7.46 16.35 -10.70
CA ALA A 194 6.32 15.41 -10.72
C ALA A 194 5.38 15.66 -9.55
N LEU A 195 5.91 15.76 -8.32
CA LEU A 195 5.11 16.11 -7.15
C LEU A 195 4.32 17.41 -7.34
N ALA A 196 4.91 18.42 -7.96
CA ALA A 196 4.24 19.70 -8.21
C ALA A 196 3.03 19.59 -9.16
N CYS A 197 2.89 18.49 -9.93
CA CYS A 197 1.74 18.21 -10.74
C CYS A 197 0.50 17.86 -9.91
N HIS A 198 0.66 17.35 -8.69
CA HIS A 198 -0.43 17.02 -7.76
C HIS A 198 -0.99 18.26 -7.07
N ARG A 199 -1.47 19.23 -7.86
CA ARG A 199 -1.93 20.54 -7.39
C ARG A 199 -3.03 20.45 -6.35
N SER A 200 -3.92 19.46 -6.48
CA SER A 200 -5.00 19.22 -5.55
C SER A 200 -4.49 18.91 -4.14
N GLN A 201 -3.40 18.16 -4.01
CA GLN A 201 -2.78 17.81 -2.73
C GLN A 201 -1.86 18.92 -2.22
N MET A 202 -1.21 19.62 -3.14
CA MET A 202 -0.31 20.72 -2.79
C MET A 202 -1.06 21.92 -2.21
N ALA A 203 -2.36 22.09 -2.50
CA ALA A 203 -3.15 23.25 -2.10
C ALA A 203 -3.17 23.50 -0.57
N LEU A 204 -3.32 22.45 0.25
CA LEU A 204 -3.34 22.58 1.71
C LEU A 204 -2.16 21.88 2.39
N SER A 205 -1.55 20.90 1.73
CA SER A 205 -0.52 20.04 2.32
C SER A 205 0.86 20.22 1.70
N GLY A 206 1.08 21.26 0.89
CA GLY A 206 2.29 21.43 0.08
C GLY A 206 3.61 21.35 0.85
N LYS A 207 3.68 21.93 2.06
CA LYS A 207 4.90 21.84 2.91
C LYS A 207 5.15 20.40 3.37
N ARG A 208 4.08 19.68 3.77
CA ARG A 208 4.16 18.27 4.19
C ARG A 208 4.57 17.38 3.02
N MET A 209 3.93 17.55 1.86
CA MET A 209 4.19 16.78 0.66
C MET A 209 5.64 16.92 0.19
N ARG A 210 6.13 18.16 0.11
CA ARG A 210 7.54 18.42 -0.21
C ARG A 210 8.49 17.77 0.79
N ARG A 211 8.22 17.86 2.09
CA ARG A 211 9.05 17.21 3.12
C ARG A 211 9.08 15.70 3.00
N LEU A 212 7.96 15.08 2.59
CA LEU A 212 7.91 13.63 2.36
C LEU A 212 8.73 13.25 1.12
N ALA A 213 8.55 13.96 0.02
CA ALA A 213 9.25 13.68 -1.24
C ALA A 213 10.74 14.06 -1.22
N ASP A 214 11.13 15.04 -0.40
CA ASP A 214 12.53 15.47 -0.23
C ASP A 214 13.40 14.43 0.48
N ARG A 215 12.79 13.48 1.16
CA ARG A 215 13.51 12.35 1.75
C ARG A 215 14.07 11.44 0.67
N ALA A 216 15.27 10.92 0.90
CA ALA A 216 15.83 9.88 0.05
C ALA A 216 14.87 8.67 0.00
N GLU A 217 14.64 8.14 -1.18
CA GLU A 217 13.82 6.94 -1.34
C GLU A 217 14.53 5.76 -0.69
N ARG A 218 13.77 5.02 0.09
CA ARG A 218 14.25 3.91 0.88
C ARG A 218 13.33 2.73 0.72
N TYR A 219 13.93 1.59 0.49
CA TYR A 219 13.21 0.37 0.24
C TYR A 219 13.69 -0.73 1.16
N GLN A 220 12.83 -1.70 1.35
CA GLN A 220 13.17 -2.94 2.04
C GLN A 220 12.74 -4.12 1.18
N TRP A 221 13.63 -5.13 1.04
CA TRP A 221 13.25 -6.38 0.43
C TRP A 221 12.19 -7.06 1.29
N THR A 222 11.05 -7.32 0.67
CA THR A 222 9.98 -8.09 1.30
C THR A 222 10.23 -9.56 1.02
N ARG A 223 10.39 -10.34 2.06
CA ARG A 223 10.58 -11.79 1.96
C ARG A 223 9.24 -12.47 1.76
N GLY A 224 9.23 -13.62 1.10
CA GLY A 224 8.08 -14.52 1.07
C GLY A 224 7.69 -14.95 2.48
N GLY A 225 6.39 -15.13 2.73
CA GLY A 225 5.92 -15.68 4.01
C GLY A 225 6.58 -17.00 4.33
N GLN A 226 7.02 -17.15 5.57
CA GLN A 226 7.60 -18.41 6.05
C GLN A 226 6.52 -19.22 6.74
N GLY A 227 6.52 -20.48 6.45
CA GLY A 227 6.00 -21.66 7.15
C GLY A 227 4.82 -21.46 8.12
N ILE A 228 3.91 -22.31 7.98
CA ILE A 228 2.57 -22.22 8.49
C ILE A 228 2.48 -22.98 9.79
N SER A 229 2.33 -22.24 10.87
CA SER A 229 1.86 -22.79 12.14
C SER A 229 0.34 -22.72 12.21
N ASP A 230 -0.30 -23.70 12.86
CA ASP A 230 -1.73 -23.66 13.19
C ASP A 230 -2.05 -22.60 14.26
N SER A 231 -1.06 -22.02 14.88
CA SER A 231 -1.19 -20.97 15.88
C SER A 231 -0.15 -19.88 15.69
N ALA A 232 -0.48 -18.66 16.09
CA ALA A 232 0.42 -17.51 16.04
C ALA A 232 0.22 -16.57 17.23
N VAL A 233 1.33 -16.02 17.74
CA VAL A 233 1.29 -14.99 18.77
C VAL A 233 0.89 -13.68 18.14
N LEU A 234 -0.14 -13.04 18.67
CA LEU A 234 -0.57 -11.73 18.22
C LEU A 234 0.37 -10.62 18.70
N PRO A 235 0.68 -9.62 17.85
CA PRO A 235 1.59 -8.54 18.22
C PRO A 235 0.98 -7.51 19.16
N TRP A 236 -0.30 -7.65 19.51
CA TRP A 236 -1.02 -6.67 20.33
C TRP A 236 -1.51 -7.26 21.63
N GLN A 237 -1.53 -6.39 22.64
CA GLN A 237 -2.16 -6.63 23.96
C GLN A 237 -3.15 -5.51 24.23
N PRO A 238 -4.35 -5.56 23.63
CA PRO A 238 -5.34 -4.51 23.83
C PRO A 238 -5.88 -4.53 25.25
N SER A 239 -6.17 -3.34 25.79
CA SER A 239 -6.75 -3.22 27.14
C SER A 239 -8.11 -3.95 27.21
N PRO A 240 -8.39 -4.68 28.31
CA PRO A 240 -9.61 -5.51 28.44
C PRO A 240 -10.92 -4.76 28.22
N TRP A 241 -10.99 -3.48 28.56
CA TRP A 241 -12.19 -2.66 28.35
C TRP A 241 -12.51 -2.41 26.88
N LEU A 242 -11.53 -2.58 25.94
CA LEU A 242 -11.74 -2.47 24.51
C LEU A 242 -12.28 -3.77 23.88
N HIS A 243 -12.13 -4.92 24.53
CA HIS A 243 -12.44 -6.23 23.94
C HIS A 243 -13.85 -6.33 23.38
N ARG A 244 -14.82 -5.54 23.90
CA ARG A 244 -16.21 -5.54 23.40
C ARG A 244 -16.37 -4.88 22.03
N ALA A 245 -15.46 -3.98 21.68
CA ALA A 245 -15.52 -3.20 20.46
C ALA A 245 -14.49 -3.70 19.41
N LEU A 246 -13.64 -4.66 19.78
CA LEU A 246 -12.57 -5.15 18.92
C LEU A 246 -13.02 -6.31 18.04
N HIS A 247 -12.49 -6.31 16.85
CA HIS A 247 -12.61 -7.37 15.86
C HIS A 247 -11.23 -7.79 15.36
N LEU A 248 -11.07 -9.06 15.09
CA LEU A 248 -9.87 -9.67 14.53
C LEU A 248 -10.19 -10.19 13.14
N THR A 249 -9.36 -9.82 12.18
CA THR A 249 -9.46 -10.32 10.80
C THR A 249 -8.15 -11.00 10.44
N VAL A 250 -8.24 -12.21 9.92
CA VAL A 250 -7.11 -12.93 9.32
C VAL A 250 -7.39 -13.12 7.84
N VAL A 251 -6.37 -12.90 7.02
CA VAL A 251 -6.44 -13.15 5.59
C VAL A 251 -5.21 -13.94 5.14
N ASP A 252 -5.45 -14.95 4.35
CA ASP A 252 -4.43 -15.77 3.68
C ASP A 252 -5.00 -16.27 2.33
N GLN A 253 -4.31 -17.16 1.64
CA GLN A 253 -4.76 -17.71 0.35
C GLN A 253 -6.04 -18.55 0.43
N ASN A 254 -6.47 -18.95 1.63
CA ASN A 254 -7.73 -19.67 1.84
C ASN A 254 -8.92 -18.72 2.09
N GLY A 255 -8.69 -17.40 2.01
CA GLY A 255 -9.72 -16.38 2.18
C GLY A 255 -9.61 -15.60 3.48
N VAL A 256 -10.74 -15.08 3.95
CA VAL A 256 -10.83 -14.21 5.11
C VAL A 256 -11.58 -14.88 6.23
N ARG A 257 -11.05 -14.77 7.44
CA ARG A 257 -11.71 -15.16 8.69
C ARG A 257 -11.83 -13.91 9.56
N HIS A 258 -13.00 -13.71 10.10
CA HIS A 258 -13.34 -12.52 10.88
C HIS A 258 -14.10 -12.89 12.14
N TRP A 259 -13.70 -12.35 13.28
CA TRP A 259 -14.34 -12.60 14.58
C TRP A 259 -14.48 -11.31 15.37
N ALA A 260 -15.52 -11.21 16.19
CA ALA A 260 -15.43 -10.34 17.33
C ALA A 260 -14.32 -10.88 18.27
N TRP A 261 -13.57 -10.00 18.92
CA TRP A 261 -12.44 -10.41 19.77
C TRP A 261 -12.76 -11.54 20.75
N ARG A 262 -13.97 -11.52 21.31
CA ARG A 262 -14.42 -12.52 22.29
C ARG A 262 -14.66 -13.91 21.71
N ASP A 263 -15.01 -13.95 20.41
CA ASP A 263 -15.36 -15.17 19.70
C ASP A 263 -14.16 -15.74 18.92
N ALA A 264 -13.07 -14.98 18.87
CA ALA A 264 -11.84 -15.42 18.24
C ALA A 264 -11.20 -16.56 19.06
N PRO A 265 -10.63 -17.59 18.41
CA PRO A 265 -10.00 -18.73 19.09
C PRO A 265 -8.66 -18.34 19.70
N LEU A 266 -8.73 -17.51 20.76
CA LEU A 266 -7.59 -16.95 21.46
C LEU A 266 -7.31 -17.72 22.76
N ALA A 267 -6.04 -18.00 23.01
CA ALA A 267 -5.52 -18.40 24.31
C ALA A 267 -4.51 -17.38 24.81
N THR A 268 -4.12 -17.49 26.08
CA THR A 268 -3.04 -16.66 26.65
C THR A 268 -1.86 -17.57 26.97
N ASP A 269 -0.68 -17.24 26.48
CA ASP A 269 0.54 -18.00 26.78
C ASP A 269 1.09 -17.68 28.18
N ALA A 270 2.16 -18.38 28.56
CA ALA A 270 2.80 -18.20 29.87
C ALA A 270 3.39 -16.79 30.09
N GLN A 271 3.59 -16.02 29.04
CA GLN A 271 4.05 -14.63 29.07
C GLN A 271 2.89 -13.61 29.04
N GLY A 272 1.64 -14.07 29.07
CA GLY A 272 0.44 -13.23 29.02
C GLY A 272 0.11 -12.70 27.61
N ARG A 273 0.73 -13.22 26.55
CA ARG A 273 0.48 -12.80 25.17
C ARG A 273 -0.70 -13.58 24.58
N HIS A 274 -1.49 -12.92 23.74
CA HIS A 274 -2.58 -13.59 23.03
C HIS A 274 -2.04 -14.48 21.90
N VAL A 275 -2.47 -15.72 21.88
CA VAL A 275 -2.14 -16.71 20.84
C VAL A 275 -3.43 -17.05 20.10
N LEU A 276 -3.43 -16.85 18.80
CA LEU A 276 -4.53 -17.22 17.92
C LEU A 276 -4.32 -18.64 17.43
N HIS A 277 -5.32 -19.50 17.59
CA HIS A 277 -5.32 -20.91 17.21
C HIS A 277 -6.26 -21.19 16.03
N GLY A 278 -6.23 -22.41 15.50
CA GLY A 278 -7.14 -22.85 14.44
C GLY A 278 -6.89 -22.15 13.12
N LEU A 279 -5.66 -21.75 12.88
CA LEU A 279 -5.28 -21.10 11.63
C LEU A 279 -5.21 -22.08 10.46
N GLY A 280 -5.15 -23.38 10.76
CA GLY A 280 -5.00 -24.45 9.79
C GLY A 280 -3.62 -24.50 9.16
N ALA A 281 -3.18 -25.68 8.76
CA ALA A 281 -2.02 -25.83 7.90
C ALA A 281 -2.45 -25.48 6.48
N THR A 282 -2.07 -24.30 5.99
CA THR A 282 -2.36 -23.85 4.62
C THR A 282 -1.19 -24.13 3.70
N ALA A 283 -1.42 -24.02 2.39
CA ALA A 283 -0.34 -23.96 1.41
C ALA A 283 0.67 -22.86 1.78
N PRO A 284 1.96 -23.01 1.45
CA PRO A 284 2.96 -21.99 1.74
C PRO A 284 2.58 -20.67 1.09
N GLY A 285 2.41 -19.63 1.92
CA GLY A 285 1.99 -18.30 1.48
C GLY A 285 1.91 -17.31 2.63
N PRO A 286 1.78 -16.03 2.34
CA PRO A 286 1.68 -15.02 3.38
C PRO A 286 0.33 -15.10 4.09
N ARG A 287 0.35 -14.91 5.40
CA ARG A 287 -0.82 -14.79 6.26
C ARG A 287 -0.74 -13.51 7.04
N PHE A 288 -1.82 -12.76 7.04
CA PHE A 288 -1.88 -11.47 7.70
C PHE A 288 -3.01 -11.41 8.70
N VAL A 289 -2.79 -10.64 9.75
CA VAL A 289 -3.80 -10.38 10.78
C VAL A 289 -3.96 -8.88 10.99
N LYS A 290 -5.19 -8.45 11.24
CA LYS A 290 -5.51 -7.07 11.61
C LYS A 290 -6.43 -7.03 12.81
N LEU A 291 -6.11 -6.16 13.75
CA LEU A 291 -7.00 -5.78 14.85
C LEU A 291 -7.66 -4.44 14.50
N HIS A 292 -8.97 -4.31 14.68
CA HIS A 292 -9.69 -3.06 14.43
C HIS A 292 -10.89 -2.90 15.37
N MET A 293 -11.35 -1.69 15.51
CA MET A 293 -12.56 -1.36 16.25
C MET A 293 -13.70 -1.06 15.30
N ASN A 294 -14.91 -1.49 15.67
CA ASN A 294 -16.13 -1.21 14.92
C ASN A 294 -16.73 0.17 15.32
N LEU A 295 -15.88 1.14 15.59
CA LEU A 295 -16.25 2.50 15.97
C LEU A 295 -15.69 3.49 14.94
N PRO A 296 -16.47 4.52 14.56
CA PRO A 296 -15.95 5.61 13.74
C PRO A 296 -14.74 6.24 14.41
N SER A 297 -13.63 6.34 13.70
CA SER A 297 -12.43 7.03 14.16
C SER A 297 -12.30 8.36 13.42
N PRO A 298 -12.06 9.48 14.13
CA PRO A 298 -11.70 10.73 13.48
C PRO A 298 -10.26 10.73 12.95
N TRP A 299 -9.48 9.71 13.27
CA TRP A 299 -8.09 9.57 12.85
C TRP A 299 -7.99 8.75 11.58
N ILE A 300 -7.24 9.27 10.62
CA ILE A 300 -6.97 8.60 9.36
C ILE A 300 -6.04 7.40 9.56
N PHE A 301 -5.08 7.52 10.49
CA PHE A 301 -4.07 6.50 10.71
C PHE A 301 -4.54 5.37 11.63
N ASP A 302 -4.19 4.15 11.24
CA ASP A 302 -4.48 2.96 12.03
C ASP A 302 -3.72 2.96 13.36
N ARG A 303 -4.42 2.62 14.43
CA ARG A 303 -3.79 2.31 15.70
C ARG A 303 -3.15 0.92 15.69
N TRP A 304 -3.79 -0.02 15.00
CA TRP A 304 -3.32 -1.39 14.81
C TRP A 304 -3.32 -1.71 13.32
N GLY A 305 -2.18 -1.60 12.67
CA GLY A 305 -2.02 -1.93 11.26
C GLY A 305 -2.14 -3.43 10.99
N TRP A 306 -2.06 -3.82 9.73
CA TRP A 306 -1.87 -5.21 9.35
C TRP A 306 -0.51 -5.72 9.81
N CYS A 307 -0.45 -6.98 10.28
CA CYS A 307 0.77 -7.67 10.64
C CYS A 307 0.84 -9.02 9.92
N GLU A 308 2.03 -9.45 9.53
CA GLU A 308 2.29 -10.79 8.98
C GLU A 308 2.49 -11.77 10.14
N LEU A 309 1.90 -12.97 10.06
CA LEU A 309 1.98 -14.03 11.05
C LEU A 309 3.01 -15.09 10.69
#